data_80cb1d25d855a94381880c9975a9131e
#
_entry.id   80cb1d25d855a94381880c9975a9131e
#
_cell.length_a   1.000
_cell.length_b   1.000
_cell.length_c   1.000
_cell.angle_alpha   90.00
_cell.angle_beta   90.00
_cell.angle_gamma   90.00
#
_symmetry.space_group_name_H-M   'P 1'
#
loop_
_entity.id
_entity.type
_entity.pdbx_description
1 polymer ?
#
loop_
_entity_poly.entity_id
_entity_poly.type
_entity_poly.pdbx_seq_one_letter_code
_entity_poly.pdbx_strand_id
1 'polypeptide(L)'
;GDTLTYTITVCNNSVNTQTGALADNTPANFMITNSTLPATVTLNSMQCDTFTVSGYFTQPGSCLYNVASVTSPIGTTWQDSVCVSVVNVCNVPNAITLPDSSFSLPLNNSYSNSNFVLQGRFYVDDTLTLINCHVYAYPGAQIIVLPTSLLTLDGTTIEGCTQMWRGVRLNKNAKIIMRENSIIMDADTGITALHGSSFDLRFSSVINCVVGIAVPKQMGMNNVQGYVNGCKFGLYATAFKPDYSGQNAHHALPRSCMEFNDVVMTIGDKDTNEFRNSNWGIYSLRSDLTVKTCRFRNMVAAGSLYGTATHKGTAVVAESKTAATAGMITFTNSSIDSCVYGTYTEWTTARVYSINAAHVSAVGSYHLYCNSTGMSTTVNNCNITAGKAGITFQNSERGTMIAAGNAIKVTAGGSSVGINIISTTTNFGNYQIMNNPSIEAVNGSGIVANNAKNVNVINNFVKLSGNTKNGIELTGCDTSTVSCNVVSGRYPAQTY
;
A
#
# COMPACT_ATOMS: atom_id res chain seq x y z
N GLY A 1 13.00 -0.38 14.99
CA GLY A 1 13.50 0.47 16.07
C GLY A 1 13.39 1.94 15.72
N ASP A 2 13.33 2.78 16.72
CA ASP A 2 13.28 4.22 16.50
C ASP A 2 14.60 4.67 15.86
N THR A 3 14.50 5.57 14.90
CA THR A 3 15.69 6.19 14.29
C THR A 3 16.27 7.19 15.26
N LEU A 4 17.53 7.00 15.64
CA LEU A 4 18.31 7.96 16.39
C LEU A 4 19.07 8.84 15.41
N THR A 5 19.02 10.14 15.60
CA THR A 5 19.88 11.10 14.90
C THR A 5 20.71 11.85 15.93
N TYR A 6 22.02 11.88 15.74
CA TYR A 6 22.93 12.64 16.56
C TYR A 6 23.83 13.51 15.70
N THR A 7 24.48 14.48 16.33
CA THR A 7 25.40 15.41 15.67
C THR A 7 26.82 15.27 16.24
N ILE A 8 27.81 15.38 15.36
CA ILE A 8 29.21 15.47 15.69
C ILE A 8 29.66 16.88 15.32
N THR A 9 30.07 17.66 16.31
CA THR A 9 30.60 19.00 16.07
C THR A 9 32.13 18.98 16.27
N VAL A 10 32.86 19.40 15.26
CA VAL A 10 34.31 19.48 15.27
C VAL A 10 34.70 20.95 15.22
N CYS A 11 35.52 21.38 16.15
CA CYS A 11 35.98 22.76 16.25
C CYS A 11 37.53 22.85 16.16
N ASN A 12 38.01 23.79 15.38
CA ASN A 12 39.42 24.19 15.36
C ASN A 12 39.60 25.39 16.28
N ASN A 13 40.13 25.16 17.46
CA ASN A 13 40.41 26.20 18.44
C ASN A 13 41.80 26.83 18.26
N SER A 14 42.53 26.53 17.18
CA SER A 14 43.84 27.09 16.88
C SER A 14 43.73 28.34 15.99
N VAL A 15 44.80 29.11 15.94
CA VAL A 15 44.92 30.32 15.09
C VAL A 15 45.21 30.00 13.63
N ASN A 16 45.54 28.76 13.30
CA ASN A 16 45.84 28.29 11.95
C ASN A 16 44.78 27.34 11.42
N THR A 17 44.64 27.26 10.10
CA THR A 17 43.82 26.23 9.46
C THR A 17 44.33 24.83 9.81
N GLN A 18 43.45 23.94 10.21
CA GLN A 18 43.76 22.56 10.57
C GLN A 18 42.96 21.59 9.68
N THR A 19 43.62 20.48 9.33
CA THR A 19 42.97 19.35 8.63
C THR A 19 43.13 18.11 9.49
N GLY A 20 42.05 17.31 9.58
CA GLY A 20 42.07 16.04 10.33
C GLY A 20 41.23 14.97 9.66
N ALA A 21 41.63 13.71 9.85
CA ALA A 21 40.82 12.57 9.53
C ALA A 21 39.69 12.40 10.58
N LEU A 22 38.44 12.36 10.14
CA LEU A 22 37.29 12.24 11.01
C LEU A 22 36.75 10.80 10.98
N ALA A 23 36.54 10.21 12.14
CA ALA A 23 35.95 8.89 12.26
C ALA A 23 34.89 8.87 13.35
N ASP A 24 33.86 8.08 13.11
CA ASP A 24 32.77 7.79 14.02
C ASP A 24 32.74 6.28 14.27
N ASN A 25 33.13 5.88 15.46
CA ASN A 25 33.18 4.48 15.87
C ASN A 25 31.84 4.16 16.59
N THR A 26 30.82 3.85 15.80
CA THR A 26 29.52 3.45 16.31
C THR A 26 29.58 2.08 17.00
N PRO A 27 28.66 1.82 17.96
CA PRO A 27 28.53 0.48 18.52
C PRO A 27 28.21 -0.55 17.42
N ALA A 28 28.71 -1.78 17.57
CA ALA A 28 28.56 -2.84 16.57
C ALA A 28 27.09 -3.18 16.21
N ASN A 29 26.16 -2.88 17.12
CA ASN A 29 24.73 -3.07 16.92
C ASN A 29 23.98 -1.81 16.43
N PHE A 30 24.70 -0.74 16.07
CA PHE A 30 24.12 0.47 15.48
C PHE A 30 24.28 0.42 13.95
N MET A 31 23.15 0.46 13.25
CA MET A 31 23.09 0.48 11.79
C MET A 31 22.89 1.90 11.29
N ILE A 32 23.91 2.45 10.63
CA ILE A 32 23.84 3.78 10.01
C ILE A 32 22.93 3.71 8.78
N THR A 33 21.94 4.59 8.70
CA THR A 33 21.04 4.73 7.54
C THR A 33 21.37 5.96 6.70
N ASN A 34 21.91 7.00 7.33
CA ASN A 34 22.35 8.23 6.68
C ASN A 34 23.47 8.88 7.47
N SER A 35 24.47 9.45 6.78
CA SER A 35 25.55 10.20 7.40
C SER A 35 26.04 11.30 6.47
N THR A 36 26.23 12.48 7.02
CA THR A 36 26.92 13.61 6.34
C THR A 36 28.40 13.70 6.70
N LEU A 37 28.95 12.72 7.46
CA LEU A 37 30.29 12.73 7.96
C LEU A 37 31.30 12.54 6.83
N PRO A 38 32.23 13.51 6.58
CA PRO A 38 33.30 13.34 5.60
C PRO A 38 34.45 12.52 6.21
N ALA A 39 35.24 11.87 5.38
CA ALA A 39 36.44 11.16 5.84
C ALA A 39 37.50 12.11 6.38
N THR A 40 37.50 13.36 5.92
CA THR A 40 38.44 14.41 6.37
C THR A 40 37.72 15.73 6.49
N VAL A 41 38.07 16.53 7.46
CA VAL A 41 37.56 17.88 7.68
C VAL A 41 38.72 18.87 7.69
N THR A 42 38.56 20.02 7.02
CA THR A 42 39.48 21.15 7.06
C THR A 42 38.74 22.36 7.62
N LEU A 43 39.25 22.87 8.75
CA LEU A 43 38.62 23.98 9.47
C LEU A 43 39.58 25.16 9.53
N ASN A 44 39.08 26.33 9.19
CA ASN A 44 39.83 27.58 9.40
C ASN A 44 39.99 27.86 10.89
N SER A 45 40.83 28.86 11.21
CA SER A 45 40.99 29.32 12.58
C SER A 45 39.64 29.62 13.24
N MET A 46 39.41 29.07 14.46
CA MET A 46 38.18 29.26 15.27
C MET A 46 36.87 28.82 14.58
N GLN A 47 36.96 28.01 13.56
CA GLN A 47 35.77 27.47 12.86
C GLN A 47 35.31 26.15 13.49
N CYS A 48 33.98 25.95 13.53
CA CYS A 48 33.33 24.68 13.84
C CYS A 48 32.44 24.24 12.67
N ASP A 49 32.43 22.95 12.39
CA ASP A 49 31.47 22.31 11.50
C ASP A 49 30.71 21.20 12.22
N THR A 50 29.44 21.00 11.85
CA THR A 50 28.56 20.01 12.45
C THR A 50 28.02 19.03 11.41
N PHE A 51 28.16 17.77 11.71
CA PHE A 51 27.78 16.65 10.86
C PHE A 51 26.66 15.85 11.55
N THR A 52 25.76 15.27 10.77
CA THR A 52 24.65 14.45 11.29
C THR A 52 24.85 12.99 10.91
N VAL A 53 24.56 12.12 11.84
CA VAL A 53 24.51 10.66 11.63
C VAL A 53 23.16 10.16 12.12
N SER A 54 22.48 9.40 11.28
CA SER A 54 21.21 8.78 11.59
C SER A 54 21.29 7.27 11.43
N GLY A 55 20.62 6.55 12.32
CA GLY A 55 20.61 5.10 12.30
C GLY A 55 19.69 4.53 13.37
N TYR A 56 19.73 3.22 13.55
CA TYR A 56 18.96 2.53 14.56
C TYR A 56 19.78 1.41 15.22
N PHE A 57 19.42 1.06 16.43
CA PHE A 57 20.02 -0.08 17.13
C PHE A 57 19.31 -1.38 16.79
N THR A 58 20.09 -2.42 16.47
CA THR A 58 19.58 -3.77 16.16
C THR A 58 19.37 -4.63 17.40
N GLN A 59 20.00 -4.26 18.52
CA GLN A 59 19.89 -4.98 19.79
C GLN A 59 19.89 -3.98 20.97
N PRO A 60 19.19 -4.32 22.06
CA PRO A 60 19.23 -3.53 23.26
C PRO A 60 20.62 -3.61 23.92
N GLY A 61 20.92 -2.61 24.73
CA GLY A 61 22.15 -2.56 25.50
C GLY A 61 22.19 -1.35 26.42
N SER A 62 22.78 -1.51 27.57
CA SER A 62 23.01 -0.40 28.49
C SER A 62 24.33 0.28 28.15
N CYS A 63 24.28 1.59 28.05
CA CYS A 63 25.46 2.41 27.83
C CYS A 63 26.34 1.96 26.64
N LEU A 64 25.73 1.93 25.46
CA LEU A 64 26.43 1.67 24.21
C LEU A 64 27.17 2.93 23.80
N TYR A 65 28.49 2.86 23.81
CA TYR A 65 29.36 4.02 23.51
C TYR A 65 29.46 4.25 22.00
N ASN A 66 29.17 5.47 21.60
CA ASN A 66 29.58 6.02 20.33
C ASN A 66 30.77 6.90 20.53
N VAL A 67 31.85 6.73 19.77
CA VAL A 67 33.11 7.46 19.93
C VAL A 67 33.43 8.16 18.62
N ALA A 68 33.31 9.47 18.59
CA ALA A 68 33.80 10.30 17.49
C ALA A 68 35.26 10.72 17.73
N SER A 69 36.08 10.69 16.70
CA SER A 69 37.50 11.06 16.79
C SER A 69 37.94 11.87 15.59
N VAL A 70 38.91 12.81 15.85
CA VAL A 70 39.61 13.55 14.82
C VAL A 70 41.13 13.30 14.99
N THR A 71 41.78 12.84 13.93
CA THR A 71 43.21 12.58 13.92
C THR A 71 43.93 13.59 13.02
N SER A 72 44.87 14.32 13.55
CA SER A 72 45.70 15.25 12.78
C SER A 72 46.67 14.51 11.86
N PRO A 73 47.23 15.17 10.83
CA PRO A 73 48.23 14.57 9.94
C PRO A 73 49.51 14.11 10.65
N ILE A 74 49.80 14.66 11.82
CA ILE A 74 50.97 14.30 12.67
C ILE A 74 50.63 13.18 13.67
N GLY A 75 49.43 12.58 13.59
CA GLY A 75 49.03 11.43 14.39
C GLY A 75 48.42 11.75 15.76
N THR A 76 48.18 13.01 16.10
CA THR A 76 47.47 13.35 17.36
C THR A 76 45.98 13.15 17.17
N THR A 77 45.35 12.37 18.06
CA THR A 77 43.91 12.07 18.02
C THR A 77 43.22 12.73 19.21
N TRP A 78 42.12 13.41 18.90
CA TRP A 78 41.15 13.90 19.89
C TRP A 78 39.87 13.09 19.71
N GLN A 79 39.24 12.75 20.82
CA GLN A 79 37.98 11.97 20.80
C GLN A 79 37.03 12.44 21.85
N ASP A 80 35.74 12.24 21.55
CA ASP A 80 34.65 12.40 22.50
C ASP A 80 33.70 11.20 22.38
N SER A 81 32.99 10.91 23.45
CA SER A 81 32.09 9.75 23.48
C SER A 81 30.78 10.06 24.16
N VAL A 82 29.71 9.50 23.64
CA VAL A 82 28.37 9.53 24.23
C VAL A 82 27.87 8.11 24.43
N CYS A 83 27.24 7.89 25.57
CA CYS A 83 26.65 6.61 25.90
C CYS A 83 25.12 6.67 25.67
N VAL A 84 24.61 5.71 24.94
CA VAL A 84 23.17 5.56 24.69
C VAL A 84 22.71 4.22 25.28
N SER A 85 21.68 4.27 26.12
CA SER A 85 21.01 3.05 26.60
C SER A 85 19.82 2.74 25.70
N VAL A 86 19.86 1.58 25.09
CA VAL A 86 18.77 1.07 24.27
C VAL A 86 17.96 0.10 25.11
N VAL A 87 16.78 0.52 25.54
CA VAL A 87 15.88 -0.35 26.29
C VAL A 87 15.22 -1.34 25.31
N ASN A 88 15.20 -2.60 25.70
CA ASN A 88 14.35 -3.55 25.01
C ASN A 88 12.91 -3.29 25.44
N VAL A 89 12.10 -2.71 24.55
CA VAL A 89 10.66 -2.47 24.81
C VAL A 89 9.89 -3.74 25.12
N CYS A 90 10.45 -4.91 24.80
CA CYS A 90 9.90 -6.21 25.22
C CYS A 90 10.12 -6.52 26.70
N ASN A 91 10.94 -5.79 27.41
CA ASN A 91 11.12 -5.98 28.86
C ASN A 91 10.09 -5.13 29.63
N VAL A 92 8.84 -5.54 29.52
CA VAL A 92 7.72 -4.85 30.18
C VAL A 92 7.57 -5.37 31.60
N PRO A 93 7.70 -4.53 32.62
CA PRO A 93 7.52 -4.96 34.00
C PRO A 93 6.13 -5.57 34.21
N ASN A 94 6.07 -6.66 34.95
CA ASN A 94 4.82 -7.38 35.29
C ASN A 94 4.04 -7.94 34.09
N ALA A 95 4.65 -8.05 32.92
CA ALA A 95 4.01 -8.70 31.78
C ALA A 95 3.99 -10.22 31.94
N ILE A 96 2.90 -10.82 31.51
CA ILE A 96 2.77 -12.27 31.43
C ILE A 96 3.59 -12.76 30.23
N THR A 97 4.57 -13.60 30.50
CA THR A 97 5.40 -14.17 29.42
C THR A 97 4.67 -15.34 28.78
N LEU A 98 4.56 -15.28 27.45
CA LEU A 98 4.10 -16.38 26.61
C LEU A 98 5.34 -16.99 25.93
N PRO A 99 5.92 -18.09 26.47
CA PRO A 99 7.13 -18.70 25.94
C PRO A 99 6.88 -19.35 24.58
N ASP A 100 7.97 -19.66 23.85
CA ASP A 100 7.86 -20.33 22.56
C ASP A 100 7.17 -21.70 22.72
N SER A 101 6.34 -22.02 21.72
CA SER A 101 5.56 -23.27 21.65
C SER A 101 4.56 -23.47 22.80
N SER A 102 4.14 -22.37 23.44
CA SER A 102 3.09 -22.41 24.48
C SER A 102 1.68 -22.38 23.89
N PHE A 103 0.75 -22.96 24.62
CA PHE A 103 -0.67 -23.00 24.28
C PHE A 103 -1.45 -21.95 25.06
N SER A 104 -2.67 -21.64 24.62
CA SER A 104 -3.55 -20.77 25.35
C SER A 104 -3.76 -21.33 26.77
N LEU A 105 -3.63 -20.44 27.74
CA LEU A 105 -3.53 -20.81 29.14
C LEU A 105 -4.78 -21.58 29.61
N PRO A 106 -4.63 -22.78 30.16
CA PRO A 106 -5.76 -23.67 30.42
C PRO A 106 -6.75 -23.21 31.49
N LEU A 107 -6.50 -22.09 32.14
CA LEU A 107 -7.28 -21.64 33.28
C LEU A 107 -8.10 -20.37 33.09
N ASN A 108 -7.82 -19.59 32.03
CA ASN A 108 -8.56 -18.36 31.74
C ASN A 108 -8.65 -18.14 30.22
N ASN A 109 -9.85 -18.24 29.69
CA ASN A 109 -10.13 -17.92 28.29
C ASN A 109 -10.29 -16.42 28.05
N SER A 110 -10.13 -15.58 29.08
CA SER A 110 -10.28 -14.13 29.02
C SER A 110 -9.31 -13.41 29.94
N TYR A 111 -8.62 -12.42 29.38
CA TYR A 111 -7.73 -11.50 30.11
C TYR A 111 -8.15 -10.07 29.87
N SER A 112 -8.01 -9.24 30.87
CA SER A 112 -8.29 -7.81 30.76
C SER A 112 -7.18 -6.98 31.36
N ASN A 113 -6.90 -5.81 30.75
CA ASN A 113 -5.94 -4.82 31.22
C ASN A 113 -4.56 -5.40 31.56
N SER A 114 -4.11 -6.37 30.78
CA SER A 114 -2.88 -7.11 31.03
C SER A 114 -1.86 -6.89 29.91
N ASN A 115 -0.59 -6.89 30.29
CA ASN A 115 0.53 -6.86 29.36
C ASN A 115 1.07 -8.29 29.15
N PHE A 116 1.38 -8.60 27.91
CA PHE A 116 1.96 -9.89 27.53
C PHE A 116 3.26 -9.67 26.75
N VAL A 117 4.18 -10.59 26.91
CA VAL A 117 5.38 -10.70 26.11
C VAL A 117 5.37 -12.03 25.38
N LEU A 118 5.25 -11.99 24.05
CA LEU A 118 5.24 -13.15 23.18
C LEU A 118 6.64 -13.46 22.68
N GLN A 119 7.26 -14.56 23.12
CA GLN A 119 8.64 -14.89 22.83
C GLN A 119 8.85 -15.76 21.58
N GLY A 120 7.81 -16.47 21.10
CA GLY A 120 7.90 -17.34 19.93
C GLY A 120 6.53 -17.68 19.38
N ARG A 121 6.25 -18.97 19.16
CA ARG A 121 4.93 -19.41 18.71
C ARG A 121 3.99 -19.58 19.89
N PHE A 122 2.85 -18.94 19.80
CA PHE A 122 1.77 -19.11 20.77
C PHE A 122 0.54 -19.68 20.09
N TYR A 123 0.03 -20.77 20.62
CA TYR A 123 -1.10 -21.49 20.03
C TYR A 123 -2.39 -21.16 20.79
N VAL A 124 -3.38 -20.65 20.09
CA VAL A 124 -4.75 -20.53 20.58
C VAL A 124 -5.48 -21.80 20.20
N ASP A 125 -5.71 -22.69 21.17
CA ASP A 125 -6.25 -24.03 20.97
C ASP A 125 -7.73 -24.18 21.36
N ASP A 126 -8.33 -23.11 21.88
CA ASP A 126 -9.75 -22.96 22.16
C ASP A 126 -10.18 -21.51 21.95
N THR A 127 -10.95 -20.93 22.84
CA THR A 127 -11.34 -19.50 22.83
C THR A 127 -10.38 -18.71 23.69
N LEU A 128 -9.79 -17.64 23.12
CA LEU A 128 -9.01 -16.66 23.87
C LEU A 128 -9.56 -15.25 23.61
N THR A 129 -9.87 -14.54 24.67
CA THR A 129 -10.33 -13.15 24.62
C THR A 129 -9.35 -12.24 25.35
N LEU A 130 -8.85 -11.22 24.68
CA LEU A 130 -7.99 -10.18 25.22
C LEU A 130 -8.75 -8.86 25.19
N ILE A 131 -8.98 -8.26 26.37
CA ILE A 131 -9.73 -7.01 26.53
C ILE A 131 -8.80 -5.93 27.08
N ASN A 132 -8.62 -4.83 26.37
CA ASN A 132 -7.71 -3.74 26.72
C ASN A 132 -6.31 -4.23 27.09
N CYS A 133 -5.82 -5.24 26.41
CA CYS A 133 -4.52 -5.84 26.65
C CYS A 133 -3.46 -5.24 25.72
N HIS A 134 -2.18 -5.41 26.09
CA HIS A 134 -1.07 -5.09 25.23
C HIS A 134 -0.15 -6.30 25.08
N VAL A 135 0.08 -6.74 23.84
CA VAL A 135 0.95 -7.87 23.53
C VAL A 135 2.18 -7.37 22.80
N TYR A 136 3.34 -7.55 23.39
CA TYR A 136 4.64 -7.21 22.83
C TYR A 136 5.26 -8.46 22.21
N ALA A 137 5.33 -8.53 20.91
CA ALA A 137 5.83 -9.69 20.19
C ALA A 137 7.34 -9.55 19.90
N TYR A 138 8.11 -10.56 20.28
CA TYR A 138 9.52 -10.69 19.95
C TYR A 138 9.72 -10.85 18.43
N PRO A 139 10.93 -10.53 17.93
CA PRO A 139 11.27 -10.76 16.54
C PRO A 139 10.95 -12.19 16.08
N GLY A 140 10.18 -12.30 15.01
CA GLY A 140 9.78 -13.58 14.44
C GLY A 140 8.74 -14.40 15.24
N ALA A 141 8.22 -13.87 16.34
CA ALA A 141 7.13 -14.48 17.08
C ALA A 141 5.83 -14.55 16.26
N GLN A 142 4.94 -15.48 16.59
CA GLN A 142 3.68 -15.70 15.85
C GLN A 142 2.56 -16.17 16.78
N ILE A 143 1.36 -15.66 16.59
CA ILE A 143 0.14 -16.22 17.17
C ILE A 143 -0.47 -17.16 16.14
N ILE A 144 -0.76 -18.40 16.52
CA ILE A 144 -1.36 -19.43 15.67
C ILE A 144 -2.70 -19.83 16.28
N VAL A 145 -3.80 -19.44 15.62
CA VAL A 145 -5.14 -19.88 16.02
C VAL A 145 -5.39 -21.23 15.38
N LEU A 146 -5.52 -22.25 16.21
CA LEU A 146 -5.69 -23.63 15.77
C LEU A 146 -7.07 -23.88 15.15
N PRO A 147 -7.27 -24.99 14.45
CA PRO A 147 -8.55 -25.29 13.82
C PRO A 147 -9.72 -25.21 14.81
N THR A 148 -10.81 -24.53 14.39
CA THR A 148 -12.03 -24.31 15.16
C THR A 148 -11.91 -23.39 16.38
N SER A 149 -10.72 -22.86 16.64
CA SER A 149 -10.46 -21.95 17.77
C SER A 149 -10.79 -20.50 17.42
N LEU A 150 -11.00 -19.68 18.46
CA LEU A 150 -11.39 -18.28 18.36
C LEU A 150 -10.42 -17.39 19.14
N LEU A 151 -9.87 -16.38 18.45
CA LEU A 151 -9.15 -15.27 19.07
C LEU A 151 -10.03 -14.02 19.01
N THR A 152 -10.33 -13.42 20.15
CA THR A 152 -11.03 -12.14 20.24
C THR A 152 -10.10 -11.06 20.80
N LEU A 153 -9.97 -9.95 20.07
CA LEU A 153 -9.24 -8.75 20.48
C LEU A 153 -10.27 -7.63 20.66
N ASP A 154 -10.37 -7.08 21.85
CA ASP A 154 -11.27 -5.99 22.21
C ASP A 154 -10.45 -4.87 22.87
N GLY A 155 -10.29 -3.73 22.19
CA GLY A 155 -9.42 -2.64 22.64
C GLY A 155 -7.93 -3.04 22.78
N THR A 156 -7.51 -4.14 22.20
CA THR A 156 -6.21 -4.77 22.43
C THR A 156 -5.21 -4.41 21.33
N THR A 157 -3.98 -4.09 21.72
CA THR A 157 -2.86 -3.83 20.81
C THR A 157 -1.88 -5.01 20.81
N ILE A 158 -1.51 -5.47 19.60
CA ILE A 158 -0.42 -6.44 19.40
C ILE A 158 0.60 -5.78 18.49
N GLU A 159 1.83 -5.63 18.98
CA GLU A 159 2.91 -4.98 18.23
C GLU A 159 4.22 -5.76 18.28
N GLY A 160 5.03 -5.61 17.25
CA GLY A 160 6.42 -6.06 17.29
C GLY A 160 7.23 -5.19 18.26
N CYS A 161 8.14 -5.76 19.02
CA CYS A 161 8.98 -5.01 19.96
C CYS A 161 10.00 -4.11 19.21
N THR A 162 11.18 -4.65 18.94
CA THR A 162 12.28 -3.94 18.28
C THR A 162 12.33 -4.19 16.78
N GLN A 163 11.76 -5.30 16.35
CA GLN A 163 11.70 -5.75 14.96
C GLN A 163 10.28 -6.21 14.64
N MET A 164 10.04 -6.52 13.37
CA MET A 164 8.78 -7.11 12.94
C MET A 164 8.61 -8.52 13.51
N TRP A 165 7.38 -8.91 13.70
CA TRP A 165 6.96 -10.26 14.05
C TRP A 165 6.19 -10.89 12.90
N ARG A 166 5.87 -12.18 12.97
CA ARG A 166 5.22 -12.88 11.85
C ARG A 166 3.73 -12.57 11.69
N GLY A 167 3.06 -12.11 12.76
CA GLY A 167 1.62 -11.82 12.79
C GLY A 167 0.77 -12.99 13.28
N VAL A 168 -0.53 -12.89 13.02
CA VAL A 168 -1.55 -13.87 13.41
C VAL A 168 -1.85 -14.78 12.25
N ARG A 169 -1.76 -16.10 12.46
CA ARG A 169 -2.13 -17.13 11.49
C ARG A 169 -3.40 -17.85 11.92
N LEU A 170 -4.42 -17.81 11.09
CA LEU A 170 -5.65 -18.54 11.28
C LEU A 170 -5.56 -19.88 10.51
N ASN A 171 -5.54 -20.98 11.22
CA ASN A 171 -5.59 -22.31 10.61
C ASN A 171 -7.02 -22.64 10.11
N LYS A 172 -7.21 -23.80 9.55
CA LYS A 172 -8.49 -24.25 8.98
C LYS A 172 -9.64 -24.07 9.97
N ASN A 173 -10.71 -23.34 9.54
CA ASN A 173 -11.89 -23.03 10.34
C ASN A 173 -11.62 -22.25 11.63
N ALA A 174 -10.45 -21.67 11.80
CA ALA A 174 -10.16 -20.77 12.90
C ALA A 174 -10.81 -19.41 12.69
N LYS A 175 -11.01 -18.66 13.76
CA LYS A 175 -11.65 -17.35 13.71
C LYS A 175 -10.87 -16.29 14.50
N ILE A 176 -10.83 -15.07 13.95
CA ILE A 176 -10.43 -13.87 14.70
C ILE A 176 -11.55 -12.83 14.68
N ILE A 177 -11.76 -12.18 15.83
CA ILE A 177 -12.63 -11.03 15.96
C ILE A 177 -11.82 -9.87 16.53
N MET A 178 -11.88 -8.70 15.89
CA MET A 178 -11.24 -7.47 16.37
C MET A 178 -12.27 -6.36 16.48
N ARG A 179 -12.30 -5.69 17.65
CA ARG A 179 -13.27 -4.63 17.96
C ARG A 179 -12.61 -3.50 18.76
N GLU A 180 -13.36 -2.41 18.98
CA GLU A 180 -13.04 -1.34 19.92
C GLU A 180 -11.61 -0.80 19.79
N ASN A 181 -11.25 -0.41 18.56
CA ASN A 181 -9.90 0.10 18.21
C ASN A 181 -8.75 -0.88 18.45
N SER A 182 -9.00 -2.19 18.39
CA SER A 182 -7.92 -3.17 18.44
C SER A 182 -6.93 -2.98 17.30
N ILE A 183 -5.64 -3.19 17.58
CA ILE A 183 -4.55 -2.94 16.65
C ILE A 183 -3.66 -4.17 16.53
N ILE A 184 -3.38 -4.59 15.30
CA ILE A 184 -2.26 -5.48 14.97
C ILE A 184 -1.28 -4.65 14.15
N MET A 185 -0.03 -4.55 14.59
CA MET A 185 0.97 -3.76 13.87
C MET A 185 2.37 -4.36 13.90
N ASP A 186 3.20 -3.85 12.99
CA ASP A 186 4.62 -4.20 12.86
C ASP A 186 4.84 -5.69 12.56
N ALA A 187 3.95 -6.29 11.78
CA ALA A 187 4.04 -7.69 11.39
C ALA A 187 4.50 -7.86 9.93
N ASP A 188 5.15 -8.97 9.64
CA ASP A 188 5.39 -9.39 8.26
C ASP A 188 4.05 -9.57 7.52
N THR A 189 3.15 -10.35 8.11
CA THR A 189 1.75 -10.41 7.66
C THR A 189 0.83 -10.26 8.88
N GLY A 190 0.06 -9.17 8.94
CA GLY A 190 -0.81 -8.91 10.08
C GLY A 190 -1.73 -10.08 10.40
N ILE A 191 -2.54 -10.52 9.40
CA ILE A 191 -3.42 -11.68 9.52
C ILE A 191 -3.25 -12.57 8.28
N THR A 192 -2.88 -13.83 8.47
CA THR A 192 -2.90 -14.86 7.43
C THR A 192 -4.09 -15.78 7.64
N ALA A 193 -5.06 -15.78 6.72
CA ALA A 193 -6.28 -16.58 6.81
C ALA A 193 -6.23 -17.80 5.88
N LEU A 194 -6.24 -19.00 6.44
CA LEU A 194 -6.20 -20.25 5.68
C LEU A 194 -7.62 -20.78 5.43
N HIS A 195 -7.73 -21.81 4.59
CA HIS A 195 -8.98 -22.41 4.11
C HIS A 195 -10.04 -22.58 5.23
N GLY A 196 -11.25 -22.07 4.99
CA GLY A 196 -12.38 -22.16 5.91
C GLY A 196 -12.28 -21.27 7.13
N SER A 197 -11.16 -20.55 7.34
CA SER A 197 -11.06 -19.62 8.44
C SER A 197 -11.92 -18.35 8.23
N SER A 198 -12.11 -17.59 9.29
CA SER A 198 -12.87 -16.34 9.20
C SER A 198 -12.27 -15.22 10.03
N PHE A 199 -12.52 -13.97 9.59
CA PHE A 199 -12.16 -12.78 10.34
C PHE A 199 -13.33 -11.77 10.35
N ASP A 200 -13.54 -11.14 11.50
CA ASP A 200 -14.53 -10.08 11.71
C ASP A 200 -13.81 -8.87 12.33
N LEU A 201 -13.55 -7.86 11.52
CA LEU A 201 -12.81 -6.66 11.90
C LEU A 201 -13.74 -5.45 11.88
N ARG A 202 -13.91 -4.82 13.03
CA ARG A 202 -14.75 -3.62 13.20
C ARG A 202 -14.01 -2.56 13.97
N PHE A 203 -13.94 -1.34 13.42
CA PHE A 203 -13.29 -0.18 14.04
C PHE A 203 -11.90 -0.51 14.58
N SER A 204 -11.13 -1.27 13.82
CA SER A 204 -9.84 -1.82 14.20
C SER A 204 -8.77 -1.49 13.17
N SER A 205 -7.51 -1.79 13.45
CA SER A 205 -6.41 -1.46 12.57
C SER A 205 -5.47 -2.64 12.37
N VAL A 206 -5.05 -2.86 11.12
CA VAL A 206 -3.95 -3.76 10.77
C VAL A 206 -2.95 -2.93 9.98
N ILE A 207 -1.96 -2.39 10.66
CA ILE A 207 -1.10 -1.31 10.15
C ILE A 207 0.38 -1.63 10.30
N ASN A 208 1.22 -0.91 9.54
CA ASN A 208 2.67 -1.07 9.57
C ASN A 208 3.11 -2.52 9.31
N CYS A 209 2.33 -3.27 8.55
CA CYS A 209 2.62 -4.65 8.15
C CYS A 209 3.07 -4.66 6.68
N VAL A 210 3.94 -5.61 6.29
CA VAL A 210 4.31 -5.78 4.88
C VAL A 210 3.08 -6.18 4.06
N VAL A 211 2.27 -7.08 4.62
CA VAL A 211 0.91 -7.38 4.14
C VAL A 211 -0.05 -7.27 5.33
N GLY A 212 -1.12 -6.48 5.18
CA GLY A 212 -2.10 -6.36 6.26
C GLY A 212 -2.88 -7.66 6.48
N ILE A 213 -3.67 -8.08 5.50
CA ILE A 213 -4.41 -9.35 5.51
C ILE A 213 -4.03 -10.16 4.27
N ALA A 214 -3.68 -11.42 4.44
CA ALA A 214 -3.41 -12.34 3.34
C ALA A 214 -4.32 -13.58 3.39
N VAL A 215 -4.97 -13.87 2.27
CA VAL A 215 -5.56 -15.17 1.99
C VAL A 215 -4.73 -15.83 0.89
N PRO A 216 -3.76 -16.68 1.25
CA PRO A 216 -2.84 -17.25 0.28
C PRO A 216 -3.55 -18.28 -0.61
N LYS A 217 -2.97 -18.50 -1.79
CA LYS A 217 -3.44 -19.54 -2.70
C LYS A 217 -3.38 -20.91 -2.02
N GLN A 218 -4.48 -21.66 -2.10
CA GLN A 218 -4.57 -23.04 -1.62
C GLN A 218 -5.12 -23.96 -2.72
N MET A 219 -5.07 -25.27 -2.51
CA MET A 219 -5.69 -26.21 -3.42
C MET A 219 -7.23 -26.13 -3.29
N GLY A 220 -7.92 -25.76 -4.36
CA GLY A 220 -9.36 -25.56 -4.40
C GLY A 220 -9.78 -24.13 -4.05
N MET A 221 -11.09 -23.88 -4.00
CA MET A 221 -11.64 -22.59 -3.58
C MET A 221 -11.42 -22.35 -2.09
N ASN A 222 -10.94 -21.18 -1.74
CA ASN A 222 -10.81 -20.75 -0.35
C ASN A 222 -12.19 -20.36 0.21
N ASN A 223 -12.76 -21.16 1.09
CA ASN A 223 -13.98 -20.81 1.82
C ASN A 223 -13.67 -19.88 3.00
N VAL A 224 -12.74 -18.94 2.82
CA VAL A 224 -12.43 -17.92 3.83
C VAL A 224 -13.57 -16.90 3.83
N GLN A 225 -14.05 -16.57 5.02
CA GLN A 225 -15.07 -15.54 5.23
C GLN A 225 -14.46 -14.33 5.92
N GLY A 226 -14.75 -13.13 5.44
CA GLY A 226 -14.24 -11.90 6.01
C GLY A 226 -15.32 -10.82 6.10
N TYR A 227 -15.30 -10.12 7.23
CA TYR A 227 -16.05 -8.89 7.42
C TYR A 227 -15.10 -7.79 7.87
N VAL A 228 -15.10 -6.64 7.16
CA VAL A 228 -14.21 -5.51 7.44
C VAL A 228 -15.03 -4.23 7.35
N ASN A 229 -15.13 -3.48 8.44
CA ASN A 229 -15.92 -2.25 8.51
C ASN A 229 -15.29 -1.23 9.45
N GLY A 230 -15.06 0.01 8.97
CA GLY A 230 -14.46 1.09 9.76
C GLY A 230 -12.99 0.88 10.13
N CYS A 231 -12.23 0.11 9.35
CA CYS A 231 -10.89 -0.32 9.68
C CYS A 231 -9.80 0.47 8.95
N LYS A 232 -8.55 0.41 9.46
CA LYS A 232 -7.39 1.08 8.88
C LYS A 232 -6.32 0.09 8.47
N PHE A 233 -5.73 0.30 7.28
CA PHE A 233 -4.69 -0.54 6.69
C PHE A 233 -3.59 0.31 6.04
N GLY A 234 -2.36 -0.20 6.05
CA GLY A 234 -1.22 0.43 5.40
C GLY A 234 -0.15 0.94 6.35
N LEU A 235 0.73 1.84 5.87
CA LEU A 235 1.79 2.40 6.69
C LEU A 235 1.31 3.69 7.37
N TYR A 236 1.31 3.69 8.68
CA TYR A 236 0.95 4.82 9.55
C TYR A 236 2.15 5.40 10.29
N ALA A 237 3.23 4.62 10.42
CA ALA A 237 4.52 5.07 10.88
C ALA A 237 5.30 5.77 9.75
N THR A 238 6.42 6.42 10.08
CA THR A 238 7.35 7.02 9.10
C THR A 238 8.14 5.95 8.35
N ALA A 239 8.39 4.80 8.98
CA ALA A 239 9.07 3.64 8.41
C ALA A 239 8.61 2.35 9.12
N PHE A 240 8.91 1.21 8.51
CA PHE A 240 8.75 -0.09 9.16
C PHE A 240 9.78 -0.30 10.27
N LYS A 241 9.43 -1.13 11.25
CA LYS A 241 10.44 -1.76 12.11
C LYS A 241 11.33 -2.70 11.27
N PRO A 242 12.58 -2.93 11.68
CA PRO A 242 13.47 -3.86 10.99
C PRO A 242 12.87 -5.27 10.86
N ASP A 243 13.17 -5.95 9.76
CA ASP A 243 12.79 -7.35 9.57
C ASP A 243 13.48 -8.25 10.62
N TYR A 244 12.74 -9.22 11.16
CA TYR A 244 13.23 -10.17 12.16
C TYR A 244 14.28 -11.14 11.60
N SER A 245 14.33 -11.36 10.31
CA SER A 245 15.30 -12.26 9.67
C SER A 245 16.69 -11.65 9.55
N GLY A 246 16.85 -10.36 9.88
CA GLY A 246 18.11 -9.63 9.68
C GLY A 246 18.47 -9.42 8.20
N GLN A 247 17.64 -9.84 7.28
CA GLN A 247 17.77 -9.55 5.87
C GLN A 247 17.27 -8.13 5.62
N ASN A 248 18.16 -7.22 5.25
CA ASN A 248 17.89 -5.80 5.03
C ASN A 248 16.98 -5.49 3.82
N ALA A 249 16.07 -6.36 3.48
CA ALA A 249 15.05 -6.13 2.46
C ALA A 249 13.93 -5.24 3.02
N HIS A 250 14.30 -4.07 3.57
CA HIS A 250 13.30 -3.11 4.04
C HIS A 250 12.58 -2.51 2.85
N HIS A 251 11.36 -2.90 2.72
CA HIS A 251 10.44 -2.24 1.82
C HIS A 251 10.10 -0.87 2.42
N ALA A 252 10.27 0.19 1.64
CA ALA A 252 9.89 1.53 2.09
C ALA A 252 8.38 1.64 2.37
N LEU A 253 7.57 0.76 1.77
CA LEU A 253 6.11 0.72 1.88
C LEU A 253 5.59 -0.71 1.97
N PRO A 254 4.40 -0.92 2.56
CA PRO A 254 3.67 -2.18 2.47
C PRO A 254 3.59 -2.68 1.04
N ARG A 255 3.72 -3.99 0.87
CA ARG A 255 3.43 -4.63 -0.42
C ARG A 255 1.97 -4.41 -0.78
N SER A 256 1.09 -4.72 0.16
CA SER A 256 -0.35 -4.56 0.02
C SER A 256 -1.04 -4.43 1.37
N CYS A 257 -2.15 -3.70 1.39
CA CYS A 257 -3.00 -3.70 2.57
C CYS A 257 -3.78 -5.01 2.69
N MET A 258 -4.23 -5.59 1.56
CA MET A 258 -4.91 -6.89 1.53
C MET A 258 -4.53 -7.67 0.28
N GLU A 259 -4.40 -8.99 0.42
CA GLU A 259 -4.16 -9.94 -0.67
C GLU A 259 -5.13 -11.13 -0.61
N PHE A 260 -5.85 -11.35 -1.70
CA PHE A 260 -6.86 -12.38 -1.78
C PHE A 260 -6.64 -13.30 -2.98
N ASN A 261 -6.66 -14.60 -2.72
CA ASN A 261 -6.57 -15.62 -3.76
C ASN A 261 -7.76 -16.60 -3.64
N ASP A 262 -8.50 -16.77 -4.74
CA ASP A 262 -9.58 -17.74 -4.87
C ASP A 262 -10.67 -17.60 -3.77
N VAL A 263 -11.13 -16.38 -3.48
CA VAL A 263 -12.14 -16.12 -2.43
C VAL A 263 -13.35 -15.38 -2.98
N VAL A 264 -14.47 -15.49 -2.27
CA VAL A 264 -15.65 -14.65 -2.43
C VAL A 264 -15.81 -13.81 -1.18
N MET A 265 -15.75 -12.48 -1.30
CA MET A 265 -15.72 -11.61 -0.11
C MET A 265 -16.30 -10.22 -0.36
N THR A 266 -16.85 -9.64 0.71
CA THR A 266 -17.24 -8.24 0.76
C THR A 266 -16.36 -7.47 1.73
N ILE A 267 -15.76 -6.37 1.26
CA ILE A 267 -14.93 -5.45 2.03
C ILE A 267 -15.66 -4.11 2.12
N GLY A 268 -15.93 -3.69 3.34
CA GLY A 268 -16.70 -2.49 3.64
C GLY A 268 -18.19 -2.72 3.74
N ASP A 269 -18.84 -1.90 4.56
CA ASP A 269 -20.28 -1.90 4.75
C ASP A 269 -20.77 -0.47 4.98
N LYS A 270 -20.99 -0.05 6.20
CA LYS A 270 -21.54 1.26 6.57
C LYS A 270 -20.43 2.29 6.82
N ASP A 271 -19.38 1.87 7.50
CA ASP A 271 -18.29 2.75 7.93
C ASP A 271 -17.10 2.62 6.99
N THR A 272 -16.40 3.74 6.79
CA THR A 272 -15.31 3.83 5.81
C THR A 272 -14.08 3.05 6.26
N ASN A 273 -13.62 2.12 5.45
CA ASN A 273 -12.30 1.53 5.58
C ASN A 273 -11.25 2.44 4.93
N GLU A 274 -10.15 2.68 5.60
CA GLU A 274 -9.04 3.49 5.10
C GLU A 274 -7.83 2.63 4.75
N PHE A 275 -7.34 2.80 3.50
CA PHE A 275 -6.14 2.17 2.96
C PHE A 275 -5.16 3.27 2.58
N ARG A 276 -3.92 3.21 3.06
CA ARG A 276 -2.95 4.26 2.74
C ARG A 276 -1.49 3.81 2.68
N ASN A 277 -0.70 4.58 1.94
CA ASN A 277 0.76 4.44 1.90
C ASN A 277 1.20 3.00 1.63
N SER A 278 0.78 2.42 0.51
CA SER A 278 1.09 1.05 0.10
C SER A 278 1.33 0.97 -1.40
N ASN A 279 1.97 -0.09 -1.87
CA ASN A 279 2.05 -0.34 -3.32
C ASN A 279 0.69 -0.77 -3.90
N TRP A 280 -0.05 -1.60 -3.18
CA TRP A 280 -1.42 -1.97 -3.52
C TRP A 280 -2.35 -1.79 -2.32
N GLY A 281 -3.51 -1.21 -2.54
CA GLY A 281 -4.54 -1.20 -1.52
C GLY A 281 -5.11 -2.61 -1.34
N ILE A 282 -5.74 -3.15 -2.39
CA ILE A 282 -6.23 -4.53 -2.44
C ILE A 282 -5.66 -5.19 -3.68
N TYR A 283 -5.03 -6.35 -3.51
CA TYR A 283 -4.60 -7.23 -4.59
C TYR A 283 -5.46 -8.49 -4.59
N SER A 284 -6.07 -8.79 -5.71
CA SER A 284 -7.02 -9.90 -5.87
C SER A 284 -6.62 -10.78 -7.04
N LEU A 285 -6.47 -12.06 -6.79
CA LEU A 285 -6.22 -13.06 -7.82
C LEU A 285 -7.37 -14.08 -7.86
N ARG A 286 -8.08 -14.17 -8.99
CA ARG A 286 -9.18 -15.11 -9.22
C ARG A 286 -10.27 -15.11 -8.14
N SER A 287 -10.59 -13.93 -7.62
CA SER A 287 -11.53 -13.79 -6.52
C SER A 287 -12.75 -12.98 -6.96
N ASP A 288 -13.88 -13.25 -6.31
CA ASP A 288 -15.09 -12.45 -6.45
C ASP A 288 -15.17 -11.48 -5.28
N LEU A 289 -14.85 -10.21 -5.53
CA LEU A 289 -14.82 -9.19 -4.49
C LEU A 289 -15.88 -8.14 -4.71
N THR A 290 -16.54 -7.77 -3.62
CA THR A 290 -17.30 -6.53 -3.50
C THR A 290 -16.53 -5.58 -2.58
N VAL A 291 -16.05 -4.46 -3.11
CA VAL A 291 -15.34 -3.41 -2.38
C VAL A 291 -16.25 -2.18 -2.34
N LYS A 292 -16.66 -1.78 -1.16
CA LYS A 292 -17.56 -0.63 -0.99
C LYS A 292 -17.20 0.20 0.23
N THR A 293 -17.53 1.48 0.20
CA THR A 293 -17.32 2.41 1.32
C THR A 293 -15.85 2.38 1.79
N CYS A 294 -14.92 2.48 0.83
CA CYS A 294 -13.48 2.44 1.08
C CYS A 294 -12.82 3.74 0.64
N ARG A 295 -11.77 4.13 1.31
CA ARG A 295 -10.93 5.27 0.98
C ARG A 295 -9.49 4.83 0.78
N PHE A 296 -8.97 5.03 -0.42
CA PHE A 296 -7.60 4.71 -0.79
C PHE A 296 -6.79 6.00 -0.94
N ARG A 297 -5.63 6.08 -0.28
CA ARG A 297 -4.76 7.26 -0.30
C ARG A 297 -3.31 6.89 -0.47
N ASN A 298 -2.59 7.65 -1.31
CA ASN A 298 -1.15 7.53 -1.49
C ASN A 298 -0.72 6.09 -1.83
N MET A 299 -1.43 5.42 -2.77
CA MET A 299 -0.94 4.20 -3.34
C MET A 299 0.14 4.59 -4.36
N VAL A 300 1.39 4.30 -4.03
CA VAL A 300 2.55 4.76 -4.80
C VAL A 300 3.45 3.62 -5.21
N ALA A 301 4.06 3.74 -6.37
CA ALA A 301 5.03 2.78 -6.87
C ALA A 301 6.40 3.05 -6.23
N ALA A 302 6.59 2.67 -4.96
CA ALA A 302 7.87 2.83 -4.29
C ALA A 302 8.73 1.56 -4.39
N GLY A 303 9.97 1.74 -4.84
CA GLY A 303 11.04 0.76 -4.73
C GLY A 303 10.98 -0.43 -5.68
N SER A 304 12.15 -0.94 -6.05
CA SER A 304 12.35 -2.11 -6.92
C SER A 304 12.19 -3.45 -6.20
N LEU A 305 11.96 -3.47 -4.89
CA LEU A 305 12.07 -4.66 -4.03
C LEU A 305 10.97 -5.70 -4.21
N TYR A 306 9.80 -5.32 -4.75
CA TYR A 306 8.74 -6.27 -5.07
C TYR A 306 8.79 -6.79 -6.52
N GLY A 307 10.00 -6.93 -7.06
CA GLY A 307 10.23 -7.44 -8.42
C GLY A 307 9.69 -6.54 -9.52
N THR A 308 9.54 -7.11 -10.70
CA THR A 308 8.93 -6.48 -11.89
C THR A 308 7.41 -6.37 -11.81
N ALA A 309 6.81 -6.40 -10.60
CA ALA A 309 5.37 -6.34 -10.44
C ALA A 309 4.83 -5.10 -11.18
N THR A 310 4.04 -5.35 -12.17
CA THR A 310 3.30 -4.36 -12.94
C THR A 310 2.24 -3.70 -12.04
N HIS A 311 1.85 -2.48 -12.34
CA HIS A 311 0.72 -1.79 -11.72
C HIS A 311 0.88 -1.43 -10.23
N LYS A 312 2.11 -1.14 -9.77
CA LYS A 312 2.35 -0.56 -8.44
C LYS A 312 1.66 0.80 -8.30
N GLY A 313 1.24 1.10 -7.09
CA GLY A 313 0.52 2.34 -6.81
C GLY A 313 -0.98 2.27 -7.11
N THR A 314 -1.56 1.09 -7.14
CA THR A 314 -2.98 0.86 -7.47
C THR A 314 -3.84 0.71 -6.22
N ALA A 315 -5.00 1.38 -6.21
CA ALA A 315 -5.96 1.21 -5.12
C ALA A 315 -6.54 -0.22 -5.10
N VAL A 316 -7.00 -0.73 -6.24
CA VAL A 316 -7.55 -2.09 -6.36
C VAL A 316 -7.02 -2.77 -7.61
N VAL A 317 -6.33 -3.89 -7.43
CA VAL A 317 -5.87 -4.78 -8.51
C VAL A 317 -6.71 -6.05 -8.49
N ALA A 318 -7.29 -6.42 -9.63
CA ALA A 318 -8.02 -7.67 -9.80
C ALA A 318 -7.52 -8.40 -11.04
N GLU A 319 -6.88 -9.51 -10.83
CA GLU A 319 -6.25 -10.31 -11.89
C GLU A 319 -6.76 -11.74 -11.93
N SER A 320 -6.74 -12.31 -13.10
CA SER A 320 -6.82 -13.76 -13.33
C SER A 320 -5.77 -14.16 -14.35
N LYS A 321 -5.40 -15.41 -14.38
CA LYS A 321 -4.42 -15.92 -15.36
C LYS A 321 -5.06 -16.35 -16.68
N THR A 322 -6.35 -16.64 -16.67
CA THR A 322 -7.11 -17.13 -17.84
C THR A 322 -8.58 -16.75 -17.74
N ALA A 323 -9.26 -16.68 -18.87
CA ALA A 323 -10.71 -16.47 -18.90
C ALA A 323 -11.51 -17.57 -18.17
N ALA A 324 -10.99 -18.80 -18.12
CA ALA A 324 -11.67 -19.92 -17.45
C ALA A 324 -11.67 -19.81 -15.92
N THR A 325 -10.77 -19.00 -15.36
CA THR A 325 -10.63 -18.78 -13.91
C THR A 325 -10.93 -17.32 -13.53
N ALA A 326 -11.71 -16.64 -14.38
CA ALA A 326 -12.01 -15.22 -14.19
C ALA A 326 -12.74 -14.99 -12.86
N GLY A 327 -12.26 -14.01 -12.13
CA GLY A 327 -12.97 -13.47 -10.96
C GLY A 327 -13.90 -12.32 -11.35
N MET A 328 -14.62 -11.82 -10.38
CA MET A 328 -15.44 -10.63 -10.50
C MET A 328 -15.08 -9.60 -9.44
N ILE A 329 -14.99 -8.33 -9.85
CA ILE A 329 -14.89 -7.23 -8.90
C ILE A 329 -16.07 -6.28 -9.05
N THR A 330 -16.72 -5.97 -7.94
CA THR A 330 -17.65 -4.86 -7.81
C THR A 330 -17.04 -3.81 -6.90
N PHE A 331 -16.74 -2.64 -7.43
CA PHE A 331 -16.12 -1.54 -6.70
C PHE A 331 -17.05 -0.34 -6.71
N THR A 332 -17.53 0.08 -5.55
CA THR A 332 -18.58 1.09 -5.47
C THR A 332 -18.48 2.00 -4.24
N ASN A 333 -19.10 3.18 -4.32
CA ASN A 333 -19.24 4.15 -3.21
C ASN A 333 -17.92 4.41 -2.45
N SER A 334 -16.83 4.55 -3.17
CA SER A 334 -15.51 4.64 -2.59
C SER A 334 -14.77 5.86 -3.13
N SER A 335 -13.71 6.26 -2.45
CA SER A 335 -12.85 7.35 -2.87
C SER A 335 -11.39 6.91 -3.05
N ILE A 336 -10.75 7.50 -4.04
CA ILE A 336 -9.35 7.28 -4.39
C ILE A 336 -8.67 8.62 -4.45
N ASP A 337 -7.55 8.77 -3.76
CA ASP A 337 -6.81 10.01 -3.68
C ASP A 337 -5.30 9.73 -3.77
N SER A 338 -4.62 10.49 -4.64
CA SER A 338 -3.16 10.40 -4.80
C SER A 338 -2.62 8.99 -5.08
N CYS A 339 -3.33 8.22 -5.90
CA CYS A 339 -2.88 6.90 -6.36
C CYS A 339 -2.30 6.99 -7.78
N VAL A 340 -1.36 6.10 -8.14
CA VAL A 340 -0.86 6.01 -9.51
C VAL A 340 -1.95 5.46 -10.43
N TYR A 341 -2.62 4.41 -9.99
CA TYR A 341 -3.79 3.84 -10.66
C TYR A 341 -4.97 3.71 -9.68
N GLY A 342 -6.17 3.95 -10.16
CA GLY A 342 -7.38 3.71 -9.37
C GLY A 342 -7.73 2.23 -9.30
N THR A 343 -8.03 1.64 -10.45
CA THR A 343 -8.37 0.22 -10.56
C THR A 343 -7.65 -0.37 -11.77
N TYR A 344 -7.05 -1.52 -11.57
CA TYR A 344 -6.48 -2.34 -12.63
C TYR A 344 -7.17 -3.69 -12.67
N THR A 345 -7.63 -4.11 -13.85
CA THR A 345 -8.27 -5.43 -14.01
C THR A 345 -7.69 -6.17 -15.21
N GLU A 346 -7.38 -7.44 -15.02
CA GLU A 346 -6.89 -8.32 -16.07
C GLU A 346 -7.62 -9.66 -16.01
N TRP A 347 -8.23 -10.11 -17.12
CA TRP A 347 -9.02 -11.34 -17.19
C TRP A 347 -10.14 -11.42 -16.12
N THR A 348 -10.68 -10.28 -15.71
CA THR A 348 -11.64 -10.17 -14.61
C THR A 348 -12.85 -9.35 -15.05
N THR A 349 -14.06 -9.81 -14.73
CA THR A 349 -15.26 -9.01 -14.89
C THR A 349 -15.26 -7.88 -13.87
N ALA A 350 -15.39 -6.63 -14.31
CA ALA A 350 -15.36 -5.49 -13.42
C ALA A 350 -16.65 -4.66 -13.51
N ARG A 351 -17.17 -4.27 -12.34
CA ARG A 351 -18.27 -3.33 -12.17
C ARG A 351 -17.84 -2.22 -11.25
N VAL A 352 -17.64 -1.03 -11.78
CA VAL A 352 -17.15 0.15 -11.05
C VAL A 352 -18.23 1.22 -11.07
N TYR A 353 -18.74 1.58 -9.91
CA TYR A 353 -19.86 2.51 -9.77
C TYR A 353 -19.61 3.56 -8.70
N SER A 354 -19.99 4.80 -8.95
CA SER A 354 -20.00 5.86 -7.94
C SER A 354 -18.66 6.03 -7.21
N ILE A 355 -17.56 6.01 -7.97
CA ILE A 355 -16.22 6.24 -7.44
C ILE A 355 -15.88 7.74 -7.57
N ASN A 356 -15.37 8.32 -6.50
CA ASN A 356 -14.76 9.63 -6.50
C ASN A 356 -13.23 9.50 -6.48
N ALA A 357 -12.60 9.76 -7.61
CA ALA A 357 -11.16 9.61 -7.78
C ALA A 357 -10.50 10.97 -8.07
N ALA A 358 -9.62 11.40 -7.18
CA ALA A 358 -8.83 12.60 -7.33
C ALA A 358 -7.33 12.28 -7.34
N HIS A 359 -6.61 12.77 -8.33
CA HIS A 359 -5.16 12.68 -8.42
C HIS A 359 -4.53 14.06 -8.31
N VAL A 360 -3.63 14.22 -7.35
CA VAL A 360 -2.93 15.49 -7.10
C VAL A 360 -1.63 15.57 -7.89
N SER A 361 -1.04 14.46 -8.33
CA SER A 361 0.27 14.47 -8.98
C SER A 361 0.18 14.49 -10.51
N ALA A 362 1.01 15.33 -11.14
CA ALA A 362 1.14 15.41 -12.60
C ALA A 362 1.66 14.10 -13.25
N VAL A 363 2.18 13.17 -12.47
CA VAL A 363 2.73 11.88 -12.91
C VAL A 363 1.71 10.76 -12.74
N GLY A 364 0.71 10.96 -11.87
CA GLY A 364 -0.34 9.97 -11.63
C GLY A 364 -1.31 9.87 -12.80
N SER A 365 -1.67 8.67 -13.19
CA SER A 365 -2.82 8.43 -14.05
C SER A 365 -3.85 7.60 -13.31
N TYR A 366 -5.06 8.11 -13.16
CA TYR A 366 -6.16 7.25 -12.86
C TYR A 366 -6.42 6.40 -14.10
N HIS A 367 -6.16 5.14 -13.95
CA HIS A 367 -6.24 4.22 -15.04
C HIS A 367 -7.16 3.10 -14.63
N LEU A 368 -8.37 3.10 -15.16
CA LEU A 368 -9.13 1.87 -15.20
C LEU A 368 -8.62 1.08 -16.40
N TYR A 369 -7.68 0.25 -16.15
CA TYR A 369 -7.07 -0.59 -17.18
C TYR A 369 -7.81 -1.92 -17.19
N CYS A 370 -8.38 -2.27 -18.31
CA CYS A 370 -8.99 -3.58 -18.52
C CYS A 370 -8.27 -4.24 -19.70
N ASN A 371 -7.48 -5.24 -19.38
CA ASN A 371 -6.84 -6.11 -20.37
C ASN A 371 -7.50 -7.48 -20.28
N SER A 372 -8.57 -7.70 -21.05
CA SER A 372 -9.27 -8.97 -20.93
C SER A 372 -9.91 -9.42 -22.23
N THR A 373 -9.68 -10.68 -22.56
CA THR A 373 -10.43 -11.38 -23.58
C THR A 373 -11.67 -12.01 -22.97
N GLY A 374 -12.86 -11.55 -23.39
CA GLY A 374 -14.14 -12.17 -23.03
C GLY A 374 -14.81 -11.68 -21.74
N MET A 375 -14.21 -10.74 -21.02
CA MET A 375 -14.77 -10.21 -19.78
C MET A 375 -15.42 -8.84 -20.00
N SER A 376 -16.54 -8.59 -19.33
CA SER A 376 -17.23 -7.32 -19.41
C SER A 376 -16.77 -6.36 -18.31
N THR A 377 -16.60 -5.09 -18.66
CA THR A 377 -16.29 -4.04 -17.69
C THR A 377 -17.28 -2.89 -17.81
N THR A 378 -17.84 -2.49 -16.69
CA THR A 378 -18.75 -1.36 -16.60
C THR A 378 -18.18 -0.30 -15.64
N VAL A 379 -18.11 0.95 -16.10
CA VAL A 379 -17.71 2.12 -15.31
C VAL A 379 -18.82 3.15 -15.40
N ASN A 380 -19.57 3.32 -14.33
CA ASN A 380 -20.73 4.20 -14.35
C ASN A 380 -20.74 5.19 -13.18
N ASN A 381 -21.21 6.40 -13.45
CA ASN A 381 -21.46 7.44 -12.45
C ASN A 381 -20.23 7.75 -11.58
N CYS A 382 -19.04 7.70 -12.17
CA CYS A 382 -17.80 8.01 -11.48
C CYS A 382 -17.39 9.46 -11.74
N ASN A 383 -16.78 10.10 -10.73
CA ASN A 383 -16.13 11.39 -10.84
C ASN A 383 -14.61 11.17 -10.82
N ILE A 384 -13.94 11.40 -11.94
CA ILE A 384 -12.53 11.03 -12.15
C ILE A 384 -11.73 12.25 -12.51
N THR A 385 -10.71 12.59 -11.70
CA THR A 385 -9.67 13.54 -12.05
C THR A 385 -8.35 12.80 -12.18
N ALA A 386 -7.77 12.79 -13.38
CA ALA A 386 -6.58 12.03 -13.69
C ALA A 386 -5.51 12.88 -14.38
N GLY A 387 -4.25 12.49 -14.21
CA GLY A 387 -3.16 13.09 -14.95
C GLY A 387 -3.22 12.67 -16.43
N LYS A 388 -3.03 11.39 -16.70
CA LYS A 388 -2.78 10.87 -18.05
C LYS A 388 -4.01 10.28 -18.75
N ALA A 389 -4.76 9.42 -18.10
CA ALA A 389 -5.95 8.81 -18.68
C ALA A 389 -7.07 8.64 -17.62
N GLY A 390 -8.29 8.96 -18.00
CA GLY A 390 -9.45 8.75 -17.14
C GLY A 390 -9.86 7.29 -17.11
N ILE A 391 -10.28 6.74 -18.26
CA ILE A 391 -10.65 5.33 -18.41
C ILE A 391 -9.86 4.76 -19.59
N THR A 392 -9.26 3.59 -19.43
CA THR A 392 -8.61 2.88 -20.53
C THR A 392 -9.17 1.47 -20.64
N PHE A 393 -9.65 1.13 -21.83
CA PHE A 393 -9.99 -0.22 -22.24
C PHE A 393 -8.91 -0.72 -23.20
N GLN A 394 -8.19 -1.75 -22.82
CA GLN A 394 -7.12 -2.30 -23.64
C GLN A 394 -7.36 -3.79 -23.91
N ASN A 395 -7.24 -4.20 -25.18
CA ASN A 395 -7.33 -5.59 -25.63
C ASN A 395 -8.59 -6.35 -25.13
N SER A 396 -9.72 -5.68 -25.18
CA SER A 396 -11.00 -6.25 -24.69
C SER A 396 -11.70 -6.99 -25.82
N GLU A 397 -11.26 -8.21 -26.10
CA GLU A 397 -11.51 -8.90 -27.37
C GLU A 397 -12.92 -9.51 -27.52
N ARG A 398 -13.66 -9.77 -26.46
CA ARG A 398 -14.98 -10.43 -26.55
C ARG A 398 -16.01 -9.94 -25.52
N GLY A 399 -15.65 -8.99 -24.72
CA GLY A 399 -16.52 -8.46 -23.67
C GLY A 399 -17.26 -7.20 -24.11
N THR A 400 -18.21 -6.78 -23.27
CA THR A 400 -18.84 -5.48 -23.39
C THR A 400 -18.19 -4.50 -22.42
N MET A 401 -17.66 -3.40 -22.96
CA MET A 401 -17.01 -2.32 -22.21
C MET A 401 -17.94 -1.13 -22.19
N ILE A 402 -18.40 -0.72 -21.02
CA ILE A 402 -19.33 0.39 -20.84
C ILE A 402 -18.67 1.48 -20.01
N ALA A 403 -18.68 2.71 -20.51
CA ALA A 403 -18.39 3.92 -19.77
C ALA A 403 -19.56 4.88 -19.89
N ALA A 404 -20.38 5.00 -18.83
CA ALA A 404 -21.58 5.79 -18.88
C ALA A 404 -21.79 6.66 -17.62
N GLY A 405 -22.35 7.85 -17.79
CA GLY A 405 -22.68 8.75 -16.70
C GLY A 405 -21.47 9.31 -15.94
N ASN A 406 -20.25 9.22 -16.49
CA ASN A 406 -19.04 9.62 -15.80
C ASN A 406 -18.69 11.10 -16.04
N ALA A 407 -18.24 11.79 -14.99
CA ALA A 407 -17.56 13.07 -15.09
C ALA A 407 -16.04 12.85 -15.04
N ILE A 408 -15.35 13.12 -16.13
CA ILE A 408 -13.92 12.82 -16.28
C ILE A 408 -13.16 14.12 -16.57
N LYS A 409 -12.06 14.36 -15.87
CA LYS A 409 -11.13 15.45 -16.13
C LYS A 409 -9.69 14.90 -16.19
N VAL A 410 -9.00 15.14 -17.31
CA VAL A 410 -7.57 14.80 -17.45
C VAL A 410 -6.74 16.09 -17.60
N THR A 411 -5.63 16.15 -16.87
CA THR A 411 -4.87 17.38 -16.65
C THR A 411 -3.41 17.36 -17.09
N ALA A 412 -2.79 16.18 -17.31
CA ALA A 412 -1.40 16.12 -17.78
C ALA A 412 -1.34 16.40 -19.29
N GLY A 413 -0.50 17.34 -19.68
CA GLY A 413 -0.40 17.78 -21.07
C GLY A 413 0.05 16.71 -22.07
N GLY A 414 -0.16 16.97 -23.34
CA GLY A 414 0.49 16.37 -24.52
C GLY A 414 -0.07 15.01 -24.99
N SER A 415 -0.32 14.05 -24.13
CA SER A 415 -0.85 12.73 -24.48
C SER A 415 -1.95 12.23 -23.55
N SER A 416 -2.59 13.15 -22.81
CA SER A 416 -3.70 12.78 -21.92
C SER A 416 -4.97 12.47 -22.71
N VAL A 417 -5.73 11.48 -22.24
CA VAL A 417 -6.97 11.04 -22.89
C VAL A 417 -8.07 10.83 -21.86
N GLY A 418 -9.24 11.41 -22.06
CA GLY A 418 -10.38 11.20 -21.18
C GLY A 418 -10.81 9.73 -21.14
N ILE A 419 -11.19 9.17 -22.30
CA ILE A 419 -11.50 7.75 -22.46
C ILE A 419 -10.67 7.20 -23.63
N ASN A 420 -9.87 6.17 -23.35
CA ASN A 420 -8.95 5.57 -24.29
C ASN A 420 -9.31 4.10 -24.55
N ILE A 421 -9.50 3.75 -25.83
CA ILE A 421 -9.75 2.39 -26.27
C ILE A 421 -8.57 1.98 -27.16
N ILE A 422 -7.86 0.94 -26.77
CA ILE A 422 -6.71 0.41 -27.50
C ILE A 422 -6.96 -1.07 -27.78
N SER A 423 -7.05 -1.45 -29.04
CA SER A 423 -7.04 -2.85 -29.44
C SER A 423 -5.80 -3.13 -30.29
N THR A 424 -5.11 -4.23 -30.02
CA THR A 424 -3.96 -4.69 -30.81
C THR A 424 -4.34 -5.83 -31.77
N THR A 425 -5.57 -6.31 -31.67
CA THR A 425 -6.06 -7.45 -32.44
C THR A 425 -7.35 -7.10 -33.16
N THR A 426 -7.64 -7.80 -34.24
CA THR A 426 -8.88 -7.65 -35.04
C THR A 426 -10.15 -8.17 -34.31
N ASN A 427 -10.10 -8.33 -33.01
CA ASN A 427 -11.14 -8.99 -32.22
C ASN A 427 -12.30 -8.06 -31.81
N PHE A 428 -13.45 -8.67 -31.55
CA PHE A 428 -14.79 -8.10 -31.55
C PHE A 428 -15.25 -7.62 -30.17
N GLY A 429 -14.54 -6.70 -29.51
CA GLY A 429 -15.08 -6.03 -28.33
C GLY A 429 -16.30 -5.16 -28.70
N ASN A 430 -17.21 -4.98 -27.77
CA ASN A 430 -18.32 -4.05 -27.88
C ASN A 430 -18.10 -2.89 -26.89
N TYR A 431 -17.84 -1.69 -27.41
CA TYR A 431 -17.52 -0.52 -26.61
C TYR A 431 -18.70 0.46 -26.64
N GLN A 432 -19.25 0.76 -25.48
CA GLN A 432 -20.37 1.67 -25.31
C GLN A 432 -19.94 2.86 -24.42
N ILE A 433 -19.67 3.98 -25.05
CA ILE A 433 -19.27 5.23 -24.40
C ILE A 433 -20.46 6.18 -24.52
N MET A 434 -21.26 6.28 -23.44
CA MET A 434 -22.54 6.96 -23.57
C MET A 434 -22.91 7.82 -22.35
N ASN A 435 -23.66 8.88 -22.63
CA ASN A 435 -24.28 9.71 -21.60
C ASN A 435 -23.28 10.26 -20.56
N ASN A 436 -22.00 10.46 -20.93
CA ASN A 436 -21.04 11.04 -20.00
C ASN A 436 -21.24 12.57 -19.98
N PRO A 437 -21.68 13.16 -18.85
CA PRO A 437 -22.06 14.56 -18.76
C PRO A 437 -20.86 15.51 -18.89
N SER A 438 -19.66 15.04 -18.67
CA SER A 438 -18.44 15.83 -18.86
C SER A 438 -17.22 14.93 -19.08
N ILE A 439 -16.53 15.12 -20.19
CA ILE A 439 -15.19 14.59 -20.47
C ILE A 439 -14.31 15.79 -20.80
N GLU A 440 -13.59 16.30 -19.79
CA GLU A 440 -12.71 17.47 -19.93
C GLU A 440 -11.27 16.99 -20.16
N ALA A 441 -10.68 17.37 -21.31
CA ALA A 441 -9.28 17.12 -21.59
C ALA A 441 -8.52 18.45 -21.68
N VAL A 442 -7.51 18.62 -20.81
CA VAL A 442 -6.61 19.78 -20.79
C VAL A 442 -5.32 19.38 -21.53
N ASN A 443 -5.06 20.01 -22.67
CA ASN A 443 -3.92 19.69 -23.56
C ASN A 443 -3.88 18.23 -24.07
N GLY A 444 -5.03 17.59 -24.22
CA GLY A 444 -5.14 16.19 -24.63
C GLY A 444 -6.33 15.91 -25.54
N SER A 445 -6.73 14.67 -25.66
CA SER A 445 -7.91 14.23 -26.40
C SER A 445 -9.05 13.81 -25.48
N GLY A 446 -10.29 14.00 -25.92
CA GLY A 446 -11.47 13.61 -25.16
C GLY A 446 -11.68 12.09 -25.14
N ILE A 447 -12.05 11.54 -26.32
CA ILE A 447 -12.28 10.11 -26.52
C ILE A 447 -11.40 9.66 -27.69
N VAL A 448 -10.62 8.63 -27.50
CA VAL A 448 -9.76 8.03 -28.55
C VAL A 448 -10.01 6.54 -28.63
N ALA A 449 -10.24 6.02 -29.82
CA ALA A 449 -10.32 4.60 -30.07
C ALA A 449 -9.42 4.22 -31.26
N ASN A 450 -8.54 3.23 -31.02
CA ASN A 450 -7.60 2.75 -32.03
C ASN A 450 -7.80 1.26 -32.29
N ASN A 451 -7.98 0.90 -33.58
CA ASN A 451 -8.11 -0.47 -34.07
C ASN A 451 -9.24 -1.28 -33.38
N ALA A 452 -10.26 -0.61 -32.91
CA ALA A 452 -11.37 -1.23 -32.19
C ALA A 452 -12.59 -1.44 -33.12
N LYS A 453 -13.39 -2.47 -32.86
CA LYS A 453 -14.66 -2.71 -33.55
C LYS A 453 -15.83 -2.42 -32.64
N ASN A 454 -17.02 -2.14 -33.23
CA ASN A 454 -18.27 -1.88 -32.54
C ASN A 454 -18.14 -0.78 -31.44
N VAL A 455 -17.55 0.34 -31.79
CA VAL A 455 -17.40 1.50 -30.88
C VAL A 455 -18.61 2.41 -31.03
N ASN A 456 -19.44 2.48 -30.00
CA ASN A 456 -20.59 3.36 -29.95
C ASN A 456 -20.29 4.54 -29.00
N VAL A 457 -20.18 5.74 -29.57
CA VAL A 457 -19.94 7.00 -28.83
C VAL A 457 -21.18 7.85 -28.98
N ILE A 458 -22.02 7.87 -27.94
CA ILE A 458 -23.36 8.43 -28.03
C ILE A 458 -23.65 9.38 -26.85
N ASN A 459 -24.17 10.56 -27.17
CA ASN A 459 -24.67 11.52 -26.16
C ASN A 459 -23.65 11.88 -25.07
N ASN A 460 -22.40 12.16 -25.46
CA ASN A 460 -21.36 12.63 -24.54
C ASN A 460 -21.12 14.12 -24.69
N PHE A 461 -20.77 14.78 -23.60
CA PHE A 461 -20.29 16.14 -23.61
C PHE A 461 -18.77 16.17 -23.43
N VAL A 462 -18.04 16.54 -24.49
CA VAL A 462 -16.57 16.58 -24.52
C VAL A 462 -16.11 18.04 -24.54
N LYS A 463 -15.33 18.42 -23.54
CA LYS A 463 -14.78 19.76 -23.40
C LYS A 463 -13.26 19.71 -23.53
N LEU A 464 -12.74 20.50 -24.44
CA LEU A 464 -11.31 20.61 -24.71
C LEU A 464 -10.79 21.97 -24.27
N SER A 465 -9.61 22.01 -23.65
CA SER A 465 -8.95 23.25 -23.26
C SER A 465 -7.43 23.16 -23.43
N GLY A 466 -6.81 24.28 -23.72
CA GLY A 466 -5.37 24.36 -24.01
C GLY A 466 -5.00 23.89 -25.41
N ASN A 467 -3.80 23.37 -25.59
CA ASN A 467 -3.31 22.80 -26.87
C ASN A 467 -3.86 21.38 -27.07
N THR A 468 -5.14 21.31 -27.35
CA THR A 468 -5.87 20.04 -27.48
C THR A 468 -5.64 19.40 -28.85
N LYS A 469 -5.77 18.06 -28.87
CA LYS A 469 -5.70 17.28 -30.11
C LYS A 469 -7.09 17.09 -30.70
N ASN A 470 -7.82 16.06 -30.25
CA ASN A 470 -9.10 15.70 -30.83
C ASN A 470 -10.19 15.58 -29.76
N GLY A 471 -11.42 15.99 -30.08
CA GLY A 471 -12.57 15.75 -29.21
C GLY A 471 -12.92 14.28 -29.17
N ILE A 472 -13.18 13.69 -30.35
CA ILE A 472 -13.44 12.28 -30.57
C ILE A 472 -12.58 11.84 -31.75
N GLU A 473 -11.79 10.80 -31.57
CA GLU A 473 -10.91 10.23 -32.58
C GLU A 473 -11.13 8.72 -32.69
N LEU A 474 -11.46 8.24 -33.87
CA LEU A 474 -11.60 6.82 -34.19
C LEU A 474 -10.62 6.48 -35.33
N THR A 475 -9.58 5.74 -35.04
CA THR A 475 -8.56 5.35 -36.03
C THR A 475 -8.56 3.85 -36.22
N GLY A 476 -8.72 3.38 -37.46
CA GLY A 476 -8.77 1.95 -37.76
C GLY A 476 -9.97 1.23 -37.15
N CYS A 477 -11.01 1.98 -36.77
CA CYS A 477 -12.22 1.43 -36.15
C CYS A 477 -13.24 0.99 -37.21
N ASP A 478 -13.83 -0.17 -37.01
CA ASP A 478 -14.85 -0.75 -37.89
C ASP A 478 -16.19 -0.87 -37.15
N THR A 479 -17.31 -0.78 -37.91
CA THR A 479 -18.66 -0.94 -37.37
C THR A 479 -18.97 0.01 -36.19
N SER A 480 -18.55 1.29 -36.30
CA SER A 480 -18.63 2.26 -35.21
C SER A 480 -19.73 3.29 -35.44
N THR A 481 -20.36 3.77 -34.37
CA THR A 481 -21.37 4.80 -34.39
C THR A 481 -20.97 5.99 -33.53
N VAL A 482 -21.03 7.19 -34.08
CA VAL A 482 -20.82 8.44 -33.33
C VAL A 482 -22.05 9.31 -33.54
N SER A 483 -22.83 9.55 -32.47
CA SER A 483 -24.06 10.33 -32.61
C SER A 483 -24.39 11.13 -31.35
N CYS A 484 -25.08 12.24 -31.52
CA CYS A 484 -25.58 13.08 -30.43
C CYS A 484 -24.52 13.57 -29.44
N ASN A 485 -23.25 13.64 -29.83
CA ASN A 485 -22.20 14.14 -28.96
C ASN A 485 -22.04 15.68 -29.14
N VAL A 486 -21.74 16.34 -28.04
CA VAL A 486 -21.38 17.76 -28.05
C VAL A 486 -19.88 17.89 -27.77
N VAL A 487 -19.15 18.48 -28.71
CA VAL A 487 -17.72 18.76 -28.53
C VAL A 487 -17.53 20.28 -28.49
N SER A 488 -17.01 20.78 -27.39
CA SER A 488 -16.69 22.20 -27.22
C SER A 488 -15.21 22.39 -26.95
N GLY A 489 -14.60 23.43 -27.52
CA GLY A 489 -13.18 23.77 -27.34
C GLY A 489 -12.93 25.24 -27.59
N ARG A 490 -11.95 25.83 -26.91
CA ARG A 490 -11.35 27.10 -27.31
C ARG A 490 -10.20 26.81 -28.26
N TYR A 491 -10.33 27.17 -29.51
CA TYR A 491 -9.17 27.35 -30.36
C TYR A 491 -8.39 28.58 -29.85
N PRO A 492 -7.07 28.50 -29.66
CA PRO A 492 -6.29 29.69 -29.52
C PRO A 492 -6.55 30.54 -30.77
N ALA A 493 -6.85 31.83 -30.59
CA ALA A 493 -7.04 32.74 -31.70
C ALA A 493 -5.81 32.62 -32.61
N GLN A 494 -6.01 32.14 -33.83
CA GLN A 494 -4.96 32.23 -34.86
C GLN A 494 -4.77 33.70 -35.14
N THR A 495 -3.68 34.28 -34.73
CA THR A 495 -3.19 35.56 -35.23
C THR A 495 -2.78 35.32 -36.67
N TYR A 496 -3.59 35.80 -37.60
CA TYR A 496 -3.25 35.92 -39.03
C TYR A 496 -2.18 36.96 -39.19
#